data_b31e43fcf8fa76e4802c11e34a6cb3d4
#
_entry.id   b31e43fcf8fa76e4802c11e34a6cb3d4
#
_cell.length_a   1.000
_cell.length_b   1.000
_cell.length_c   1.000
_cell.angle_alpha   90.00
_cell.angle_beta   90.00
_cell.angle_gamma   90.00
#
_symmetry.space_group_name_H-M   'P 1'
#
loop_
_entity.id
_entity.type
_entity.pdbx_description
1 polymer ?
#
loop_
_entity_poly.entity_id
_entity_poly.type
_entity_poly.pdbx_seq_one_letter_code
_entity_poly.pdbx_strand_id
1 'polypeptide(L)'
;MQFGKLAGNDHINARIYDLLDGLHPSDVSAFVRKFRSDYDEQCFHTYRELILGVHLRRRGWNARFEQSIGGRKPDWIVLNEQNEATDIVDVVTLHQRRVSEMDISSSLSAHGLWTGWITIPPDHLYSKIHQKANAYADLVECTRLPYVVAPFSEFTASIDDEEVHHVLYELHGGLFAEAPTLAGVIFFREQSGEYGFTDFSNLTATHPSALVRDA
;
A
#
# COMPACT_ATOMS: atom_id res chain seq x y z
N MET A 1 15.20 -14.18 -14.60
CA MET A 1 14.20 -14.83 -13.71
C MET A 1 12.85 -14.36 -14.20
N GLN A 2 11.87 -15.23 -14.38
CA GLN A 2 10.53 -14.83 -14.83
C GLN A 2 9.60 -14.76 -13.60
N PHE A 3 8.84 -13.69 -13.45
CA PHE A 3 7.94 -13.46 -12.33
C PHE A 3 6.50 -13.77 -12.75
N GLY A 4 6.10 -15.04 -12.74
CA GLY A 4 4.74 -15.49 -13.05
C GLY A 4 4.22 -14.93 -14.38
N LYS A 5 2.96 -14.53 -14.44
CA LYS A 5 2.33 -13.96 -15.64
C LYS A 5 2.73 -12.50 -15.92
N LEU A 6 3.29 -11.76 -14.95
CA LEU A 6 3.97 -10.48 -15.22
C LEU A 6 5.20 -10.69 -16.12
N ALA A 7 5.67 -11.93 -16.26
CA ALA A 7 6.80 -12.32 -17.12
C ALA A 7 6.66 -11.92 -18.60
N GLY A 8 5.45 -11.71 -19.09
CA GLY A 8 5.18 -11.23 -20.44
C GLY A 8 5.40 -9.72 -20.65
N ASN A 9 5.66 -8.97 -19.58
CA ASN A 9 5.87 -7.52 -19.64
C ASN A 9 7.31 -7.18 -19.22
N ASP A 10 8.19 -7.00 -20.20
CA ASP A 10 9.61 -6.72 -19.97
C ASP A 10 9.84 -5.42 -19.17
N HIS A 11 8.97 -4.42 -19.33
CA HIS A 11 9.06 -3.17 -18.58
C HIS A 11 8.77 -3.36 -17.10
N ILE A 12 7.73 -4.11 -16.76
CA ILE A 12 7.40 -4.41 -15.36
C ILE A 12 8.51 -5.28 -14.74
N ASN A 13 8.99 -6.27 -15.47
CA ASN A 13 10.08 -7.12 -15.00
C ASN A 13 11.37 -6.32 -14.73
N ALA A 14 11.79 -5.45 -15.65
CA ALA A 14 12.94 -4.58 -15.45
C ALA A 14 12.76 -3.70 -14.21
N ARG A 15 11.58 -3.09 -14.05
CA ARG A 15 11.28 -2.24 -12.92
C ARG A 15 11.26 -3.00 -11.58
N ILE A 16 10.78 -4.25 -11.55
CA ILE A 16 10.85 -5.08 -10.34
C ILE A 16 12.31 -5.31 -9.93
N TYR A 17 13.20 -5.59 -10.86
CA TYR A 17 14.62 -5.75 -10.54
C TYR A 17 15.24 -4.48 -9.96
N ASP A 18 14.99 -3.32 -10.58
CA ASP A 18 15.48 -2.03 -10.10
C ASP A 18 14.96 -1.70 -8.70
N LEU A 19 13.70 -2.04 -8.43
CA LEU A 19 13.08 -1.84 -7.12
C LEU A 19 13.66 -2.79 -6.07
N LEU A 20 13.94 -4.05 -6.41
CA LEU A 20 14.52 -5.03 -5.50
C LEU A 20 15.92 -4.62 -5.02
N ASP A 21 16.70 -3.94 -5.85
CA ASP A 21 18.03 -3.41 -5.47
C ASP A 21 17.94 -2.36 -4.35
N GLY A 22 16.78 -1.71 -4.20
CA GLY A 22 16.52 -0.74 -3.12
C GLY A 22 16.18 -1.38 -1.77
N LEU A 23 16.00 -2.71 -1.70
CA LEU A 23 15.57 -3.41 -0.49
C LEU A 23 16.74 -3.97 0.34
N HIS A 24 16.41 -4.34 1.59
CA HIS A 24 17.32 -5.13 2.39
C HIS A 24 17.45 -6.56 1.79
N PRO A 25 18.67 -7.15 1.72
CA PRO A 25 18.90 -8.46 1.06
C PRO A 25 17.99 -9.60 1.54
N SER A 26 17.63 -9.63 2.84
CA SER A 26 16.72 -10.65 3.37
C SER A 26 15.29 -10.51 2.84
N ASP A 27 14.86 -9.29 2.50
CA ASP A 27 13.50 -9.02 2.02
C ASP A 27 13.38 -9.36 0.53
N VAL A 28 14.46 -9.23 -0.24
CA VAL A 28 14.51 -9.62 -1.66
C VAL A 28 14.07 -11.07 -1.86
N SER A 29 14.58 -11.99 -1.02
CA SER A 29 14.22 -13.41 -1.12
C SER A 29 12.72 -13.66 -0.88
N ALA A 30 12.10 -12.90 0.03
CA ALA A 30 10.67 -13.00 0.30
C ALA A 30 9.84 -12.50 -0.89
N PHE A 31 10.21 -11.35 -1.49
CA PHE A 31 9.55 -10.82 -2.69
C PHE A 31 9.69 -11.77 -3.88
N VAL A 32 10.89 -12.28 -4.15
CA VAL A 32 11.12 -13.24 -5.25
C VAL A 32 10.22 -14.47 -5.09
N ARG A 33 10.03 -14.97 -3.86
CA ARG A 33 9.13 -16.10 -3.59
C ARG A 33 7.66 -15.73 -3.85
N LYS A 34 7.19 -14.55 -3.41
CA LYS A 34 5.81 -14.09 -3.64
C LYS A 34 5.52 -13.88 -5.13
N PHE A 35 6.44 -13.27 -5.89
CA PHE A 35 6.30 -13.08 -7.33
C PHE A 35 6.27 -14.38 -8.15
N ARG A 36 6.69 -15.50 -7.57
CA ARG A 36 6.55 -16.83 -8.20
C ARG A 36 5.18 -17.45 -8.00
N SER A 37 4.28 -16.80 -7.25
CA SER A 37 2.90 -17.25 -7.12
C SER A 37 2.21 -17.24 -8.48
N ASP A 38 1.40 -18.26 -8.77
CA ASP A 38 0.65 -18.39 -10.02
C ASP A 38 -0.60 -17.47 -10.06
N TYR A 39 -0.90 -16.76 -8.98
CA TYR A 39 -2.07 -15.87 -8.89
C TYR A 39 -1.71 -14.45 -9.27
N ASP A 40 -2.30 -13.95 -10.36
CA ASP A 40 -2.03 -12.61 -10.89
C ASP A 40 -2.36 -11.51 -9.88
N GLU A 41 -3.51 -11.57 -9.21
CA GLU A 41 -3.90 -10.59 -8.19
C GLU A 41 -2.86 -10.51 -7.06
N GLN A 42 -2.30 -11.65 -6.65
CA GLN A 42 -1.24 -11.68 -5.65
C GLN A 42 0.06 -11.04 -6.17
N CYS A 43 0.39 -11.24 -7.44
CA CYS A 43 1.57 -10.61 -8.05
C CYS A 43 1.44 -9.08 -8.06
N PHE A 44 0.28 -8.54 -8.45
CA PHE A 44 0.04 -7.09 -8.43
C PHE A 44 0.04 -6.52 -7.02
N HIS A 45 -0.57 -7.22 -6.07
CA HIS A 45 -0.52 -6.80 -4.67
C HIS A 45 0.92 -6.77 -4.15
N THR A 46 1.68 -7.82 -4.41
CA THR A 46 3.12 -7.90 -4.06
C THR A 46 3.94 -6.77 -4.72
N TYR A 47 3.62 -6.39 -5.94
CA TYR A 47 4.27 -5.27 -6.62
C TYR A 47 4.02 -3.94 -5.91
N ARG A 48 2.80 -3.70 -5.43
CA ARG A 48 2.45 -2.50 -4.65
C ARG A 48 3.12 -2.47 -3.28
N GLU A 49 3.19 -3.63 -2.60
CA GLU A 49 3.98 -3.77 -1.38
C GLU A 49 5.45 -3.40 -1.62
N LEU A 50 6.03 -3.85 -2.75
CA LEU A 50 7.42 -3.54 -3.13
C LEU A 50 7.61 -2.03 -3.36
N ILE A 51 6.72 -1.38 -4.09
CA ILE A 51 6.77 0.05 -4.38
C ILE A 51 6.74 0.87 -3.09
N LEU A 52 5.81 0.56 -2.19
CA LEU A 52 5.74 1.24 -0.89
C LEU A 52 7.03 1.05 -0.07
N GLY A 53 7.55 -0.16 0.01
CA GLY A 53 8.76 -0.44 0.77
C GLY A 53 9.98 0.32 0.25
N VAL A 54 10.13 0.41 -1.07
CA VAL A 54 11.20 1.20 -1.69
C VAL A 54 10.99 2.70 -1.42
N HIS A 55 9.75 3.19 -1.46
CA HIS A 55 9.43 4.57 -1.09
C HIS A 55 9.84 4.89 0.35
N LEU A 56 9.45 4.05 1.31
CA LEU A 56 9.83 4.21 2.72
C LEU A 56 11.36 4.26 2.88
N ARG A 57 12.08 3.36 2.23
CA ARG A 57 13.55 3.32 2.30
C ARG A 57 14.21 4.53 1.65
N ARG A 58 13.69 5.04 0.53
CA ARG A 58 14.19 6.26 -0.11
C ARG A 58 14.01 7.50 0.77
N ARG A 59 13.01 7.50 1.65
CA ARG A 59 12.80 8.52 2.69
C ARG A 59 13.72 8.33 3.92
N GLY A 60 14.59 7.33 3.91
CA GLY A 60 15.53 7.05 4.99
C GLY A 60 14.99 6.13 6.10
N TRP A 61 13.78 5.56 5.94
CA TRP A 61 13.22 4.65 6.91
C TRP A 61 13.80 3.23 6.77
N ASN A 62 14.14 2.59 7.88
CA ASN A 62 14.58 1.19 7.89
C ASN A 62 13.37 0.25 7.86
N ALA A 63 12.69 0.21 6.71
CA ALA A 63 11.53 -0.64 6.50
C ALA A 63 11.95 -2.09 6.22
N ARG A 64 11.28 -3.05 6.86
CA ARG A 64 11.50 -4.50 6.76
C ARG A 64 10.19 -5.20 6.40
N PHE A 65 10.29 -6.09 5.43
CA PHE A 65 9.14 -6.78 4.86
C PHE A 65 8.69 -7.97 5.70
N GLU A 66 7.38 -8.10 5.91
CA GLU A 66 6.73 -9.26 6.56
C GLU A 66 7.38 -9.73 7.87
N GLN A 67 7.89 -8.83 8.69
CA GLN A 67 8.40 -9.19 10.02
C GLN A 67 7.22 -9.49 10.96
N SER A 68 7.38 -10.55 11.77
CA SER A 68 6.35 -10.89 12.76
C SER A 68 6.41 -9.98 13.97
N ILE A 69 5.24 -9.46 14.39
CA ILE A 69 5.07 -8.69 15.62
C ILE A 69 3.74 -9.03 16.29
N GLY A 70 3.76 -9.32 17.57
CA GLY A 70 2.54 -9.67 18.33
C GLY A 70 1.74 -10.84 17.74
N GLY A 71 2.42 -11.79 17.07
CA GLY A 71 1.76 -12.93 16.40
C GLY A 71 1.10 -12.59 15.05
N ARG A 72 1.20 -11.36 14.58
CA ARG A 72 0.76 -10.91 13.26
C ARG A 72 1.94 -10.65 12.34
N LYS A 73 1.65 -10.56 11.06
CA LYS A 73 2.65 -10.36 10.01
C LYS A 73 2.19 -9.26 9.06
N PRO A 74 2.38 -7.99 9.44
CA PRO A 74 2.06 -6.86 8.57
C PRO A 74 2.96 -6.84 7.33
N ASP A 75 2.57 -6.08 6.32
CA ASP A 75 3.35 -5.97 5.08
C ASP A 75 4.72 -5.35 5.37
N TRP A 76 4.76 -4.27 6.16
CA TRP A 76 5.98 -3.60 6.54
C TRP A 76 6.04 -3.26 8.02
N ILE A 77 7.24 -3.38 8.61
CA ILE A 77 7.58 -2.81 9.91
C ILE A 77 8.75 -1.86 9.70
N VAL A 78 8.67 -0.68 10.29
CA VAL A 78 9.79 0.26 10.34
C VAL A 78 10.55 0.05 11.65
N LEU A 79 11.87 0.07 11.54
CA LEU A 79 12.77 -0.15 12.68
C LEU A 79 13.62 1.10 12.95
N ASN A 80 13.93 1.33 14.22
CA ASN A 80 14.91 2.34 14.62
C ASN A 80 16.35 1.81 14.45
N GLU A 81 17.34 2.61 14.86
CA GLU A 81 18.76 2.27 14.80
C GLU A 81 19.12 1.06 15.70
N GLN A 82 18.34 0.81 16.74
CA GLN A 82 18.48 -0.33 17.65
C GLN A 82 17.79 -1.60 17.15
N ASN A 83 17.22 -1.58 15.94
CA ASN A 83 16.37 -2.63 15.34
C ASN A 83 15.08 -2.92 16.12
N GLU A 84 14.55 -1.95 16.85
CA GLU A 84 13.26 -2.03 17.50
C GLU A 84 12.18 -1.47 16.56
N ALA A 85 10.99 -2.10 16.55
CA ALA A 85 9.87 -1.63 15.73
C ALA A 85 9.38 -0.26 16.22
N THR A 86 9.16 0.65 15.27
CA THR A 86 8.62 1.99 15.52
C THR A 86 7.27 2.21 14.88
N ASP A 87 7.00 1.57 13.75
CA ASP A 87 5.74 1.73 13.02
C ASP A 87 5.35 0.42 12.32
N ILE A 88 4.05 0.25 12.14
CA ILE A 88 3.44 -0.84 11.38
C ILE A 88 2.76 -0.24 10.15
N VAL A 89 3.00 -0.83 8.96
CA VAL A 89 2.41 -0.33 7.71
C VAL A 89 1.83 -1.49 6.90
N ASP A 90 0.58 -1.32 6.44
CA ASP A 90 -0.09 -2.28 5.56
C ASP A 90 -0.58 -1.62 4.27
N VAL A 91 -0.40 -2.32 3.16
CA VAL A 91 -0.94 -1.92 1.86
C VAL A 91 -2.40 -2.35 1.72
N VAL A 92 -3.20 -1.49 1.16
CA VAL A 92 -4.56 -1.81 0.72
C VAL A 92 -4.70 -1.51 -0.76
N THR A 93 -5.08 -2.50 -1.53
CA THR A 93 -5.41 -2.29 -2.92
C THR A 93 -6.90 -2.02 -3.07
N LEU A 94 -7.22 -0.93 -3.74
CA LEU A 94 -8.59 -0.56 -4.07
C LEU A 94 -8.95 -1.22 -5.40
N HIS A 95 -9.66 -2.35 -5.33
CA HIS A 95 -10.16 -3.02 -6.52
C HIS A 95 -11.63 -2.67 -6.77
N GLN A 96 -11.96 -2.43 -8.03
CA GLN A 96 -13.36 -2.43 -8.42
C GLN A 96 -13.85 -3.88 -8.58
N ARG A 97 -15.00 -4.20 -7.97
CA ARG A 97 -15.58 -5.57 -7.99
C ARG A 97 -15.93 -6.12 -9.38
N ARG A 98 -15.88 -5.32 -10.44
CA ARG A 98 -16.39 -5.68 -11.78
C ARG A 98 -15.36 -5.63 -12.92
N VAL A 99 -14.19 -5.03 -12.68
CA VAL A 99 -13.13 -4.96 -13.71
C VAL A 99 -11.85 -5.42 -13.05
N SER A 100 -11.34 -6.58 -13.47
CA SER A 100 -10.05 -7.05 -12.99
C SER A 100 -8.92 -6.31 -13.72
N GLU A 101 -7.76 -6.17 -13.09
CA GLU A 101 -6.55 -5.68 -13.75
C GLU A 101 -6.19 -6.51 -15.00
N MET A 102 -6.54 -7.79 -14.98
CA MET A 102 -6.40 -8.67 -16.15
C MET A 102 -7.30 -8.27 -17.31
N ASP A 103 -8.54 -7.82 -17.04
CA ASP A 103 -9.45 -7.37 -18.10
C ASP A 103 -8.91 -6.11 -18.76
N ILE A 104 -8.34 -5.18 -17.97
CA ILE A 104 -7.67 -3.98 -18.46
C ILE A 104 -6.43 -4.35 -19.26
N SER A 105 -5.56 -5.18 -18.71
CA SER A 105 -4.33 -5.64 -19.36
C SER A 105 -4.60 -6.44 -20.62
N SER A 106 -5.63 -7.30 -20.62
CA SER A 106 -6.05 -8.07 -21.79
C SER A 106 -6.61 -7.17 -22.87
N SER A 107 -7.42 -6.17 -22.51
CA SER A 107 -7.96 -5.17 -23.45
C SER A 107 -6.85 -4.31 -24.05
N LEU A 108 -5.90 -3.86 -23.25
CA LEU A 108 -4.72 -3.12 -23.72
C LEU A 108 -3.87 -3.97 -24.65
N SER A 109 -3.66 -5.25 -24.34
CA SER A 109 -2.87 -6.17 -25.16
C SER A 109 -3.57 -6.53 -26.48
N ALA A 110 -4.91 -6.67 -26.47
CA ALA A 110 -5.68 -7.07 -27.63
C ALA A 110 -6.01 -5.90 -28.59
N HIS A 111 -6.20 -4.71 -28.06
CA HIS A 111 -6.74 -3.58 -28.81
C HIS A 111 -5.84 -2.33 -28.77
N GLY A 112 -4.76 -2.33 -27.99
CA GLY A 112 -3.86 -1.18 -27.85
C GLY A 112 -4.48 0.04 -27.16
N LEU A 113 -5.74 -0.07 -26.75
CA LEU A 113 -6.48 1.01 -26.10
C LEU A 113 -7.48 0.43 -25.09
N TRP A 114 -7.44 0.95 -23.86
CA TRP A 114 -8.51 0.77 -22.90
C TRP A 114 -9.15 2.13 -22.64
N THR A 115 -10.48 2.22 -22.82
CA THR A 115 -11.25 3.43 -22.55
C THR A 115 -12.27 3.12 -21.46
N GLY A 116 -11.95 3.48 -20.24
CA GLY A 116 -12.87 3.30 -19.11
C GLY A 116 -12.39 4.12 -17.90
N TRP A 117 -13.35 4.62 -17.13
CA TRP A 117 -13.09 5.21 -15.83
C TRP A 117 -13.55 4.23 -14.78
N ILE A 118 -12.68 3.94 -13.82
CA ILE A 118 -13.01 3.17 -12.64
C ILE A 118 -13.38 4.17 -11.57
N THR A 119 -14.65 4.23 -11.20
CA THR A 119 -15.08 5.03 -10.06
C THR A 119 -14.96 4.18 -8.80
N ILE A 120 -14.13 4.62 -7.87
CA ILE A 120 -14.06 4.06 -6.52
C ILE A 120 -14.93 4.95 -5.63
N PRO A 121 -16.07 4.45 -5.13
CA PRO A 121 -16.89 5.23 -4.23
C PRO A 121 -16.11 5.57 -2.95
N PRO A 122 -16.24 6.79 -2.40
CA PRO A 122 -15.62 7.18 -1.12
C PRO A 122 -15.92 6.19 0.03
N ASP A 123 -17.14 5.67 0.12
CA ASP A 123 -17.50 4.64 1.08
C ASP A 123 -16.71 3.33 0.94
N HIS A 124 -16.25 3.00 -0.28
CA HIS A 124 -15.42 1.83 -0.48
C HIS A 124 -14.00 2.03 0.09
N LEU A 125 -13.40 3.19 -0.17
CA LEU A 125 -12.13 3.59 0.43
C LEU A 125 -12.22 3.61 1.96
N TYR A 126 -13.25 4.30 2.49
CA TYR A 126 -13.56 4.35 3.92
C TYR A 126 -13.62 2.93 4.52
N SER A 127 -14.46 2.07 3.96
CA SER A 127 -14.66 0.71 4.47
C SER A 127 -13.38 -0.13 4.46
N LYS A 128 -12.55 0.01 3.42
CA LYS A 128 -11.30 -0.75 3.30
C LYS A 128 -10.27 -0.32 4.33
N ILE A 129 -10.08 0.98 4.53
CA ILE A 129 -9.13 1.49 5.54
C ILE A 129 -9.65 1.16 6.94
N HIS A 130 -10.95 1.39 7.21
CA HIS A 130 -11.58 1.09 8.50
C HIS A 130 -11.47 -0.40 8.87
N GLN A 131 -11.70 -1.30 7.91
CA GLN A 131 -11.54 -2.74 8.12
C GLN A 131 -10.10 -3.11 8.52
N LYS A 132 -9.11 -2.51 7.87
CA LYS A 132 -7.69 -2.73 8.22
C LYS A 132 -7.36 -2.16 9.60
N ALA A 133 -7.79 -0.93 9.90
CA ALA A 133 -7.58 -0.30 11.20
C ALA A 133 -8.15 -1.15 12.34
N ASN A 134 -9.39 -1.63 12.20
CA ASN A 134 -10.01 -2.51 13.18
C ASN A 134 -9.31 -3.86 13.33
N ALA A 135 -8.83 -4.43 12.22
CA ALA A 135 -8.10 -5.70 12.27
C ALA A 135 -6.78 -5.61 13.04
N TYR A 136 -6.18 -4.43 13.12
CA TYR A 136 -4.92 -4.19 13.82
C TYR A 136 -5.06 -3.50 15.17
N ALA A 137 -6.28 -3.08 15.57
CA ALA A 137 -6.51 -2.32 16.80
C ALA A 137 -5.90 -2.98 18.05
N ASP A 138 -6.18 -4.27 18.28
CA ASP A 138 -5.62 -5.02 19.40
C ASP A 138 -4.08 -5.06 19.40
N LEU A 139 -3.47 -5.19 18.22
CA LEU A 139 -2.02 -5.19 18.09
C LEU A 139 -1.44 -3.82 18.45
N VAL A 140 -2.05 -2.75 17.95
CA VAL A 140 -1.65 -1.36 18.22
C VAL A 140 -1.72 -1.08 19.74
N GLU A 141 -2.82 -1.46 20.37
CA GLU A 141 -3.01 -1.29 21.82
C GLU A 141 -1.96 -2.06 22.64
N CYS A 142 -1.69 -3.32 22.26
CA CYS A 142 -0.71 -4.15 22.96
C CYS A 142 0.74 -3.68 22.76
N THR A 143 1.11 -3.29 21.54
CA THR A 143 2.49 -2.92 21.20
C THR A 143 2.77 -1.44 21.38
N ARG A 144 1.74 -0.60 21.37
CA ARG A 144 1.80 0.87 21.36
C ARG A 144 2.54 1.43 20.15
N LEU A 145 2.57 0.67 19.07
CA LEU A 145 3.16 1.11 17.80
C LEU A 145 2.13 1.83 16.94
N PRO A 146 2.51 2.94 16.31
CA PRO A 146 1.71 3.58 15.29
C PRO A 146 1.36 2.62 14.17
N TYR A 147 0.12 2.69 13.68
CA TYR A 147 -0.35 1.92 12.53
C TYR A 147 -0.70 2.84 11.39
N VAL A 148 -0.12 2.59 10.24
CA VAL A 148 -0.33 3.36 9.00
C VAL A 148 -0.89 2.44 7.93
N VAL A 149 -1.92 2.89 7.23
CA VAL A 149 -2.48 2.18 6.07
C VAL A 149 -2.05 2.88 4.79
N ALA A 150 -1.61 2.12 3.81
CA ALA A 150 -1.19 2.64 2.52
C ALA A 150 -2.15 2.16 1.40
N PRO A 151 -3.24 2.91 1.12
CA PRO A 151 -4.13 2.62 0.03
C PRO A 151 -3.49 2.97 -1.31
N PHE A 152 -3.55 2.02 -2.24
CA PHE A 152 -3.13 2.20 -3.62
C PHE A 152 -4.34 2.41 -4.52
N SER A 153 -4.26 3.42 -5.37
CA SER A 153 -5.21 3.64 -6.45
C SER A 153 -4.53 3.51 -7.82
N GLU A 154 -5.17 2.80 -8.74
CA GLU A 154 -4.71 2.72 -10.12
C GLU A 154 -4.96 4.05 -10.86
N PHE A 155 -4.12 4.33 -11.88
CA PHE A 155 -4.26 5.56 -12.67
C PHE A 155 -5.63 5.72 -13.36
N THR A 156 -6.32 4.59 -13.57
CA THR A 156 -7.67 4.56 -14.15
C THR A 156 -8.78 4.83 -13.15
N ALA A 157 -8.44 4.87 -11.86
CA ALA A 157 -9.40 5.16 -10.80
C ALA A 157 -9.57 6.68 -10.62
N SER A 158 -10.80 7.10 -10.38
CA SER A 158 -11.15 8.50 -10.21
C SER A 158 -10.86 9.06 -8.81
N ILE A 159 -10.08 8.35 -8.00
CA ILE A 159 -9.81 8.80 -6.64
C ILE A 159 -8.53 9.65 -6.61
N ASP A 160 -8.63 10.83 -6.03
CA ASP A 160 -7.53 11.77 -5.86
C ASP A 160 -7.30 12.13 -4.38
N ASP A 161 -6.37 13.05 -4.14
CA ASP A 161 -5.98 13.45 -2.79
C ASP A 161 -7.12 14.19 -2.06
N GLU A 162 -8.00 14.92 -2.77
CA GLU A 162 -9.15 15.63 -2.19
C GLU A 162 -10.20 14.62 -1.72
N GLU A 163 -10.48 13.60 -2.51
CA GLU A 163 -11.42 12.53 -2.13
C GLU A 163 -10.87 11.72 -0.95
N VAL A 164 -9.58 11.43 -0.92
CA VAL A 164 -8.94 10.78 0.23
C VAL A 164 -9.05 11.65 1.47
N HIS A 165 -8.75 12.96 1.36
CA HIS A 165 -8.90 13.92 2.45
C HIS A 165 -10.36 13.93 2.97
N HIS A 166 -11.34 14.03 2.07
CA HIS A 166 -12.76 13.99 2.44
C HIS A 166 -13.12 12.72 3.24
N VAL A 167 -12.66 11.55 2.80
CA VAL A 167 -12.89 10.27 3.51
C VAL A 167 -12.25 10.27 4.90
N LEU A 168 -11.05 10.80 5.04
CA LEU A 168 -10.32 10.74 6.29
C LEU A 168 -10.83 11.72 7.34
N TYR A 169 -11.29 12.90 6.92
CA TYR A 169 -11.60 13.99 7.86
C TYR A 169 -13.07 14.38 7.93
N GLU A 170 -13.91 14.05 6.92
CA GLU A 170 -15.25 14.61 6.81
C GLU A 170 -16.35 13.55 6.67
N LEU A 171 -16.19 12.56 5.80
CA LEU A 171 -17.18 11.53 5.51
C LEU A 171 -17.53 10.76 6.79
N HIS A 172 -18.82 10.71 7.15
CA HIS A 172 -19.31 10.08 8.38
C HIS A 172 -18.71 10.63 9.69
N GLY A 173 -18.21 11.86 9.67
CA GLY A 173 -17.50 12.47 10.81
C GLY A 173 -15.98 12.28 10.76
N GLY A 174 -15.48 11.65 9.68
CA GLY A 174 -14.09 11.41 9.41
C GLY A 174 -13.59 10.06 9.97
N LEU A 175 -12.94 9.30 9.10
CA LEU A 175 -12.38 7.99 9.47
C LEU A 175 -11.38 8.09 10.63
N PHE A 176 -10.59 9.15 10.68
CA PHE A 176 -9.62 9.35 11.75
C PHE A 176 -10.24 9.54 13.13
N ALA A 177 -11.44 10.13 13.19
CA ALA A 177 -12.17 10.26 14.45
C ALA A 177 -12.71 8.89 14.93
N GLU A 178 -13.13 8.03 14.00
CA GLU A 178 -13.66 6.70 14.33
C GLU A 178 -12.58 5.65 14.59
N ALA A 179 -11.38 5.83 14.05
CA ALA A 179 -10.27 4.89 14.17
C ALA A 179 -9.04 5.55 14.82
N PRO A 180 -9.06 5.85 16.11
CA PRO A 180 -7.95 6.52 16.81
C PRO A 180 -6.68 5.68 16.88
N THR A 181 -6.74 4.38 16.63
CA THR A 181 -5.57 3.49 16.51
C THR A 181 -4.85 3.64 15.17
N LEU A 182 -5.50 4.26 14.16
CA LEU A 182 -4.89 4.56 12.87
C LEU A 182 -4.09 5.86 12.98
N ALA A 183 -2.77 5.77 12.86
CA ALA A 183 -1.86 6.91 12.99
C ALA A 183 -1.82 7.79 11.74
N GLY A 184 -2.15 7.24 10.58
CA GLY A 184 -2.21 7.98 9.33
C GLY A 184 -2.38 7.09 8.11
N VAL A 185 -2.38 7.75 6.96
CA VAL A 185 -2.55 7.13 5.65
C VAL A 185 -1.45 7.63 4.71
N ILE A 186 -0.82 6.71 3.97
CA ILE A 186 0.07 7.02 2.86
C ILE A 186 -0.66 6.66 1.56
N PHE A 187 -1.38 7.59 0.99
CA PHE A 187 -2.04 7.36 -0.29
C PHE A 187 -1.02 7.36 -1.42
N PHE A 188 -1.08 6.36 -2.30
CA PHE A 188 -0.22 6.35 -3.46
C PHE A 188 -0.95 5.88 -4.72
N ARG A 189 -0.55 6.47 -5.84
CA ARG A 189 -1.15 6.21 -7.14
C ARG A 189 -0.10 6.20 -8.23
N GLU A 190 -0.37 5.45 -9.28
CA GLU A 190 0.41 5.49 -10.49
C GLU A 190 -0.14 6.57 -11.43
N GLN A 191 0.74 7.40 -11.95
CA GLN A 191 0.41 8.38 -12.98
C GLN A 191 1.53 8.42 -14.02
N SER A 192 1.21 8.08 -15.26
CA SER A 192 2.17 8.07 -16.38
C SER A 192 3.43 7.23 -16.13
N GLY A 193 3.29 6.10 -15.43
CA GLY A 193 4.41 5.22 -15.08
C GLY A 193 5.21 5.65 -13.85
N GLU A 194 4.89 6.77 -13.23
CA GLU A 194 5.48 7.23 -11.98
C GLU A 194 4.53 7.04 -10.81
N TYR A 195 5.08 6.93 -9.59
CA TYR A 195 4.28 6.80 -8.38
C TYR A 195 4.33 8.09 -7.57
N GLY A 196 3.17 8.71 -7.39
CA GLY A 196 2.97 9.82 -6.46
C GLY A 196 2.55 9.29 -5.09
N PHE A 197 3.00 9.94 -4.02
CA PHE A 197 2.67 9.61 -2.64
C PHE A 197 2.21 10.87 -1.91
N THR A 198 1.12 10.74 -1.16
CA THR A 198 0.57 11.81 -0.32
C THR A 198 0.34 11.26 1.08
N ASP A 199 0.89 11.95 2.08
CA ASP A 199 0.78 11.58 3.49
C ASP A 199 -0.39 12.33 4.14
N PHE A 200 -1.16 11.62 4.96
CA PHE A 200 -2.25 12.18 5.78
C PHE A 200 -2.05 11.75 7.23
N SER A 201 -1.89 12.71 8.13
CA SER A 201 -1.66 12.46 9.55
C SER A 201 -2.97 12.44 10.33
N ASN A 202 -3.15 11.45 11.21
CA ASN A 202 -4.20 11.52 12.22
C ASN A 202 -3.69 12.24 13.47
N LEU A 203 -4.01 13.53 13.60
CA LEU A 203 -3.59 14.34 14.75
C LEU A 203 -4.23 13.91 16.08
N THR A 204 -5.27 13.09 16.03
CA THR A 204 -5.96 12.53 17.21
C THR A 204 -5.59 11.09 17.50
N ALA A 205 -4.61 10.54 16.76
CA ALA A 205 -4.19 9.16 16.94
C ALA A 205 -3.65 8.88 18.36
N THR A 206 -4.01 7.72 18.89
CA THR A 206 -3.50 7.25 20.19
C THR A 206 -1.97 7.11 20.19
N HIS A 207 -1.40 6.72 19.06
CA HIS A 207 0.03 6.58 18.84
C HIS A 207 0.38 7.25 17.51
N PRO A 208 0.86 8.52 17.53
CA PRO A 208 1.19 9.24 16.30
C PRO A 208 2.43 8.66 15.62
N SER A 209 2.45 8.69 14.28
CA SER A 209 3.55 8.21 13.45
C SER A 209 4.42 9.35 12.93
N ALA A 210 5.73 9.14 12.89
CA ALA A 210 6.65 10.04 12.23
C ALA A 210 6.73 9.81 10.70
N LEU A 211 6.17 8.70 10.20
CA LEU A 211 6.15 8.37 8.77
C LEU A 211 5.27 9.33 7.97
N VAL A 212 4.14 9.72 8.55
CA VAL A 212 3.14 10.59 7.97
C VAL A 212 3.24 11.95 8.66
N ARG A 213 3.85 12.91 8.01
CA ARG A 213 3.90 14.30 8.48
C ARG A 213 3.18 15.15 7.45
N ASP A 214 2.28 15.99 7.92
CA ASP A 214 1.72 17.03 7.07
C ASP A 214 2.88 17.85 6.50
N ALA A 215 2.89 17.99 5.18
CA ALA A 215 3.90 18.75 4.45
C ALA A 215 3.72 20.27 4.64
#